data_bc0aee01af0e34fb9b6d7bdc7f3a4605
#
_entry.id   bc0aee01af0e34fb9b6d7bdc7f3a4605
#
_cell.length_a   1.000
_cell.length_b   1.000
_cell.length_c   1.000
_cell.angle_alpha   90.00
_cell.angle_beta   90.00
_cell.angle_gamma   90.00
#
_symmetry.space_group_name_H-M   'P 1'
#
loop_
_entity.id
_entity.type
_entity.pdbx_description
1 polymer ?
#
loop_
_entity_poly.entity_id
_entity_poly.type
_entity_poly.pdbx_seq_one_letter_code
_entity_poly.pdbx_strand_id
1 'polypeptide(L)'
;MAKLQRASALHALREESRFPPLQSIGLQILFPHGIARGEIIEVHGKRSSGRLSVCLHILAGATARGEICAVVDLNGSFDPASAAAAEVRLAKIVWVRCGGNAEHALRAADLLLHAGGFGVVLLDLTEAPARILNRIPLSYWHRFRRAVANTPSILLLSADTPQAKSCARSTVQIKRKAFHWSGKAPFLVLRKLETLALQQKIAAIRPEPLLLETAA
;
A
#
# COMPACT_ATOMS: atom_id res chain seq x y z
N MET A 1 -26.46 -28.15 -11.90
CA MET A 1 -26.23 -26.99 -11.00
C MET A 1 -25.29 -27.26 -9.81
N ALA A 2 -25.26 -28.46 -9.22
CA ALA A 2 -24.41 -28.77 -8.06
C ALA A 2 -22.86 -28.74 -8.31
N LYS A 3 -22.40 -28.98 -9.55
CA LYS A 3 -20.95 -28.98 -9.89
C LYS A 3 -20.32 -27.58 -9.96
N LEU A 4 -21.10 -26.55 -10.34
CA LEU A 4 -20.62 -25.16 -10.41
C LEU A 4 -20.49 -24.52 -9.03
N GLN A 5 -21.38 -24.86 -8.10
CA GLN A 5 -21.30 -24.40 -6.70
C GLN A 5 -20.10 -25.01 -5.97
N ARG A 6 -19.74 -26.27 -6.23
CA ARG A 6 -18.54 -26.88 -5.66
C ARG A 6 -17.23 -26.30 -6.20
N ALA A 7 -17.19 -25.89 -7.47
CA ALA A 7 -16.00 -25.24 -8.03
C ALA A 7 -15.78 -23.85 -7.46
N SER A 8 -16.82 -23.05 -7.23
CA SER A 8 -16.71 -21.72 -6.59
C SER A 8 -16.34 -21.83 -5.11
N ALA A 9 -16.86 -22.81 -4.37
CA ALA A 9 -16.48 -23.07 -2.98
C ALA A 9 -15.02 -23.57 -2.86
N LEU A 10 -14.58 -24.44 -3.78
CA LEU A 10 -13.18 -24.88 -3.85
C LEU A 10 -12.23 -23.77 -4.29
N HIS A 11 -12.69 -22.82 -5.11
CA HIS A 11 -11.93 -21.63 -5.47
C HIS A 11 -11.81 -20.67 -4.28
N ALA A 12 -12.87 -20.49 -3.50
CA ALA A 12 -12.85 -19.71 -2.26
C ALA A 12 -11.95 -20.33 -1.18
N LEU A 13 -11.95 -21.67 -1.04
CA LEU A 13 -11.07 -22.40 -0.12
C LEU A 13 -9.59 -22.42 -0.56
N ARG A 14 -9.30 -22.21 -1.84
CA ARG A 14 -7.94 -22.08 -2.37
C ARG A 14 -7.30 -20.72 -2.15
N GLU A 15 -8.07 -19.73 -1.72
CA GLU A 15 -7.64 -18.34 -1.50
C GLU A 15 -7.40 -17.99 -0.02
N GLU A 16 -7.55 -18.92 0.91
CA GLU A 16 -7.13 -18.70 2.29
C GLU A 16 -5.60 -18.64 2.32
N SER A 17 -5.09 -17.44 2.49
CA SER A 17 -3.66 -17.22 2.70
C SER A 17 -3.18 -18.10 3.85
N ARG A 18 -2.11 -18.85 3.64
CA ARG A 18 -1.46 -19.68 4.67
C ARG A 18 -1.09 -18.89 5.92
N PHE A 19 -1.09 -17.57 5.81
CA PHE A 19 -0.72 -16.64 6.87
C PHE A 19 -1.92 -15.77 7.27
N PRO A 20 -2.10 -15.47 8.56
CA PRO A 20 -3.17 -14.60 9.00
C PRO A 20 -3.04 -13.21 8.38
N PRO A 21 -4.16 -12.59 7.96
CA PRO A 21 -4.14 -11.28 7.34
C PRO A 21 -3.59 -10.22 8.30
N LEU A 22 -2.93 -9.22 7.75
CA LEU A 22 -2.48 -8.05 8.50
C LEU A 22 -3.69 -7.20 8.88
N GLN A 23 -3.91 -7.02 10.16
CA GLN A 23 -4.89 -6.06 10.66
C GLN A 23 -4.25 -4.69 10.79
N SER A 24 -4.94 -3.66 10.34
CA SER A 24 -4.49 -2.27 10.45
C SER A 24 -5.63 -1.42 11.03
N ILE A 25 -5.36 -0.81 12.18
CA ILE A 25 -6.32 0.08 12.84
C ILE A 25 -6.56 1.30 11.93
N GLY A 26 -7.81 1.71 11.78
CA GLY A 26 -8.20 2.82 10.90
C GLY A 26 -8.43 2.44 9.44
N LEU A 27 -8.07 1.22 9.01
CA LEU A 27 -8.28 0.76 7.63
C LEU A 27 -9.31 -0.36 7.49
N GLN A 28 -10.09 -0.67 8.55
CA GLN A 28 -11.06 -1.76 8.56
C GLN A 28 -12.17 -1.58 7.50
N ILE A 29 -12.53 -0.35 7.17
CA ILE A 29 -13.50 -0.06 6.10
C ILE A 29 -12.94 -0.44 4.73
N LEU A 30 -11.62 -0.20 4.49
CA LEU A 30 -10.96 -0.60 3.25
C LEU A 30 -10.65 -2.09 3.21
N PHE A 31 -10.29 -2.66 4.35
CA PHE A 31 -9.87 -4.05 4.48
C PHE A 31 -10.60 -4.70 5.67
N PRO A 32 -11.90 -4.99 5.54
CA PRO A 32 -12.72 -5.50 6.66
C PRO A 32 -12.23 -6.85 7.21
N HIS A 33 -11.58 -7.65 6.38
CA HIS A 33 -10.99 -8.94 6.77
C HIS A 33 -9.45 -8.86 6.95
N GLY A 34 -8.89 -7.63 6.98
CA GLY A 34 -7.46 -7.40 6.97
C GLY A 34 -6.86 -7.50 5.56
N ILE A 35 -5.56 -7.29 5.49
CA ILE A 35 -4.79 -7.30 4.25
C ILE A 35 -4.17 -8.68 4.07
N ALA A 36 -4.51 -9.36 2.96
CA ALA A 36 -4.01 -10.69 2.66
C ALA A 36 -2.49 -10.70 2.52
N ARG A 37 -1.83 -11.70 3.08
CA ARG A 37 -0.40 -11.96 2.94
C ARG A 37 -0.12 -12.66 1.60
N GLY A 38 1.13 -12.52 1.13
CA GLY A 38 1.53 -13.15 -0.13
C GLY A 38 1.00 -12.43 -1.37
N GLU A 39 0.61 -11.17 -1.25
CA GLU A 39 -0.08 -10.42 -2.29
C GLU A 39 0.51 -9.03 -2.54
N ILE A 40 0.22 -8.50 -3.71
CA ILE A 40 0.50 -7.10 -4.06
C ILE A 40 -0.75 -6.27 -3.77
N ILE A 41 -0.60 -5.26 -2.93
CA ILE A 41 -1.61 -4.25 -2.66
C ILE A 41 -1.13 -2.93 -3.25
N GLU A 42 -1.95 -2.30 -4.05
CA GLU A 42 -1.60 -1.04 -4.70
C GLU A 42 -2.49 0.11 -4.18
N VAL A 43 -1.84 1.16 -3.72
CA VAL A 43 -2.47 2.42 -3.28
C VAL A 43 -2.01 3.52 -4.21
N HIS A 44 -2.95 4.14 -4.94
CA HIS A 44 -2.61 5.19 -5.86
C HIS A 44 -3.48 6.43 -5.68
N GLY A 45 -2.97 7.56 -6.13
CA GLY A 45 -3.65 8.84 -6.05
C GLY A 45 -2.71 10.01 -6.29
N LYS A 46 -3.25 11.17 -6.56
CA LYS A 46 -2.46 12.38 -6.78
C LYS A 46 -1.73 12.81 -5.50
N ARG A 47 -0.72 13.68 -5.64
CA ARG A 47 -0.05 14.33 -4.53
C ARG A 47 -1.05 14.94 -3.55
N SER A 48 -0.75 14.86 -2.26
CA SER A 48 -1.63 15.34 -1.17
C SER A 48 -3.04 14.75 -1.16
N SER A 49 -3.20 13.51 -1.64
CA SER A 49 -4.47 12.79 -1.57
C SER A 49 -4.70 12.05 -0.24
N GLY A 50 -3.67 11.90 0.61
CA GLY A 50 -3.69 11.04 1.79
C GLY A 50 -3.17 9.62 1.52
N ARG A 51 -2.67 9.35 0.32
CA ARG A 51 -2.11 8.04 -0.07
C ARG A 51 -1.04 7.55 0.90
N LEU A 52 -0.05 8.42 1.23
CA LEU A 52 1.03 8.07 2.15
C LEU A 52 0.48 7.72 3.54
N SER A 53 -0.54 8.42 4.01
CA SER A 53 -1.16 8.11 5.30
C SER A 53 -1.70 6.68 5.34
N VAL A 54 -2.34 6.20 4.25
CA VAL A 54 -2.78 4.80 4.14
C VAL A 54 -1.58 3.83 4.21
N CYS A 55 -0.50 4.14 3.50
CA CYS A 55 0.72 3.32 3.53
C CYS A 55 1.34 3.29 4.94
N LEU A 56 1.40 4.44 5.62
CA LEU A 56 1.93 4.52 6.98
C LEU A 56 1.07 3.73 7.99
N HIS A 57 -0.26 3.76 7.89
CA HIS A 57 -1.13 2.94 8.73
C HIS A 57 -0.91 1.43 8.51
N ILE A 58 -0.65 1.00 7.27
CA ILE A 58 -0.31 -0.41 6.99
C ILE A 58 1.03 -0.77 7.64
N LEU A 59 2.06 0.10 7.51
CA LEU A 59 3.36 -0.10 8.15
C LEU A 59 3.25 -0.09 9.68
N ALA A 60 2.44 0.82 10.26
CA ALA A 60 2.18 0.87 11.69
C ALA A 60 1.59 -0.43 12.20
N GLY A 61 0.57 -0.96 11.51
CA GLY A 61 -0.05 -2.25 11.85
C GLY A 61 0.95 -3.41 11.83
N ALA A 62 1.85 -3.47 10.85
CA ALA A 62 2.88 -4.52 10.76
C ALA A 62 3.96 -4.35 11.85
N THR A 63 4.49 -3.13 12.01
CA THR A 63 5.55 -2.86 12.99
C THR A 63 5.06 -2.99 14.43
N ALA A 64 3.78 -2.69 14.73
CA ALA A 64 3.16 -2.92 16.03
C ALA A 64 3.16 -4.41 16.41
N ARG A 65 3.05 -5.31 15.43
CA ARG A 65 3.14 -6.77 15.60
C ARG A 65 4.60 -7.26 15.73
N GLY A 66 5.58 -6.36 15.72
CA GLY A 66 7.00 -6.69 15.82
C GLY A 66 7.64 -7.07 14.48
N GLU A 67 6.89 -6.99 13.37
CA GLU A 67 7.39 -7.35 12.05
C GLU A 67 8.39 -6.31 11.54
N ILE A 68 9.45 -6.76 10.89
CA ILE A 68 10.37 -5.88 10.16
C ILE A 68 9.72 -5.51 8.85
N CYS A 69 9.75 -4.24 8.48
CA CYS A 69 9.25 -3.74 7.22
C CYS A 69 10.37 -3.05 6.44
N ALA A 70 10.22 -2.99 5.13
CA ALA A 70 11.13 -2.25 4.27
C ALA A 70 10.38 -1.13 3.54
N VAL A 71 11.04 0.00 3.35
CA VAL A 71 10.58 1.12 2.55
C VAL A 71 11.60 1.37 1.45
N VAL A 72 11.22 1.08 0.21
CA VAL A 72 12.00 1.41 -0.98
C VAL A 72 11.47 2.72 -1.52
N ASP A 73 12.22 3.77 -1.30
CA ASP A 73 11.81 5.15 -1.54
C ASP A 73 12.52 5.71 -2.78
N LEU A 74 11.75 5.91 -3.85
CA LEU A 74 12.31 6.36 -5.11
C LEU A 74 12.81 7.80 -5.04
N ASN A 75 12.00 8.72 -4.52
CA ASN A 75 12.24 10.16 -4.61
C ASN A 75 12.48 10.86 -3.26
N GLY A 76 12.59 10.13 -2.15
CA GLY A 76 12.77 10.72 -0.82
C GLY A 76 11.46 11.24 -0.23
N SER A 77 10.35 10.58 -0.53
CA SER A 77 9.01 10.96 -0.05
C SER A 77 8.72 10.44 1.37
N PHE A 78 9.46 9.44 1.83
CA PHE A 78 9.29 8.91 3.18
C PHE A 78 9.89 9.87 4.21
N ASP A 79 9.02 10.38 5.08
CA ASP A 79 9.42 11.22 6.20
C ASP A 79 9.31 10.46 7.52
N PRO A 80 10.44 10.20 8.21
CA PRO A 80 10.45 9.48 9.48
C PRO A 80 9.63 10.16 10.58
N ALA A 81 9.54 11.48 10.60
CA ALA A 81 8.75 12.19 11.61
C ALA A 81 7.25 11.93 11.42
N SER A 82 6.75 12.03 10.19
CA SER A 82 5.37 11.67 9.84
C SER A 82 5.09 10.19 10.08
N ALA A 83 6.06 9.31 9.81
CA ALA A 83 5.93 7.89 10.07
C ALA A 83 5.80 7.59 11.57
N ALA A 84 6.62 8.23 12.41
CA ALA A 84 6.54 8.12 13.86
C ALA A 84 5.21 8.67 14.40
N ALA A 85 4.74 9.81 13.88
CA ALA A 85 3.44 10.38 14.24
C ALA A 85 2.27 9.46 13.85
N ALA A 86 2.43 8.64 12.81
CA ALA A 86 1.48 7.59 12.41
C ALA A 86 1.72 6.25 13.13
N GLU A 87 2.46 6.24 14.25
CA GLU A 87 2.76 5.08 15.10
C GLU A 87 3.60 3.98 14.44
N VAL A 88 4.31 4.28 13.35
CA VAL A 88 5.28 3.35 12.76
C VAL A 88 6.49 3.21 13.69
N ARG A 89 6.82 2.00 14.10
CA ARG A 89 8.03 1.73 14.90
C ARG A 89 9.26 1.80 14.01
N LEU A 90 9.94 2.95 13.98
CA LEU A 90 11.08 3.21 13.09
C LEU A 90 12.23 2.21 13.25
N ALA A 91 12.45 1.68 14.46
CA ALA A 91 13.43 0.63 14.71
C ALA A 91 13.14 -0.70 13.97
N LYS A 92 11.95 -0.83 13.38
CA LYS A 92 11.52 -1.98 12.56
C LYS A 92 11.51 -1.67 11.06
N ILE A 93 12.05 -0.52 10.65
CA ILE A 93 12.05 -0.09 9.25
C ILE A 93 13.45 -0.18 8.66
N VAL A 94 13.58 -0.87 7.55
CA VAL A 94 14.73 -0.79 6.63
C VAL A 94 14.38 0.20 5.54
N TRP A 95 15.06 1.34 5.50
CA TRP A 95 14.80 2.40 4.51
C TRP A 95 15.88 2.41 3.43
N VAL A 96 15.46 2.16 2.19
CA VAL A 96 16.31 2.16 1.00
C VAL A 96 15.97 3.39 0.16
N ARG A 97 16.89 4.34 0.07
CA ARG A 97 16.76 5.58 -0.72
C ARG A 97 17.36 5.38 -2.09
N CYS A 98 16.56 5.60 -3.15
CA CYS A 98 16.96 5.27 -4.53
C CYS A 98 17.37 6.49 -5.36
N GLY A 99 17.26 7.72 -4.82
CA GLY A 99 17.74 8.95 -5.46
C GLY A 99 17.14 9.22 -6.84
N GLY A 100 15.86 8.90 -7.04
CA GLY A 100 15.15 9.10 -8.32
C GLY A 100 15.42 8.00 -9.37
N ASN A 101 16.21 6.99 -9.05
CA ASN A 101 16.52 5.91 -9.98
C ASN A 101 15.51 4.76 -9.84
N ALA A 102 14.58 4.67 -10.80
CA ALA A 102 13.52 3.65 -10.79
C ALA A 102 14.05 2.21 -10.95
N GLU A 103 15.14 2.01 -11.68
CA GLU A 103 15.76 0.69 -11.83
C GLU A 103 16.33 0.21 -10.49
N HIS A 104 17.01 1.11 -9.75
CA HIS A 104 17.48 0.80 -8.39
C HIS A 104 16.32 0.47 -7.45
N ALA A 105 15.21 1.21 -7.54
CA ALA A 105 14.03 0.95 -6.70
C ALA A 105 13.43 -0.43 -7.00
N LEU A 106 13.25 -0.77 -8.27
CA LEU A 106 12.74 -2.09 -8.68
C LEU A 106 13.68 -3.22 -8.26
N ARG A 107 15.00 -3.01 -8.42
CA ARG A 107 16.01 -4.00 -8.03
C ARG A 107 16.08 -4.18 -6.52
N ALA A 108 16.00 -3.10 -5.75
CA ALA A 108 15.94 -3.17 -4.29
C ALA A 108 14.70 -3.91 -3.81
N ALA A 109 13.52 -3.59 -4.36
CA ALA A 109 12.29 -4.29 -4.03
C ALA A 109 12.38 -5.80 -4.34
N ASP A 110 12.95 -6.16 -5.50
CA ASP A 110 13.17 -7.55 -5.88
C ASP A 110 14.06 -8.30 -4.88
N LEU A 111 15.19 -7.70 -4.50
CA LEU A 111 16.12 -8.28 -3.54
C LEU A 111 15.46 -8.48 -2.16
N LEU A 112 14.72 -7.49 -1.68
CA LEU A 112 14.03 -7.56 -0.38
C LEU A 112 12.94 -8.64 -0.37
N LEU A 113 12.16 -8.75 -1.46
CA LEU A 113 11.12 -9.78 -1.58
C LEU A 113 11.72 -11.19 -1.61
N HIS A 114 12.84 -11.38 -2.29
CA HIS A 114 13.52 -12.68 -2.35
C HIS A 114 14.30 -13.00 -1.07
N ALA A 115 14.85 -12.00 -0.37
CA ALA A 115 15.50 -12.21 0.92
C ALA A 115 14.51 -12.70 1.99
N GLY A 116 13.25 -12.28 1.90
CA GLY A 116 12.23 -12.63 2.88
C GLY A 116 12.43 -11.96 4.25
N GLY A 117 11.63 -12.37 5.25
CA GLY A 117 11.72 -11.84 6.60
C GLY A 117 11.03 -10.50 6.83
N PHE A 118 10.40 -9.92 5.80
CA PHE A 118 9.66 -8.67 5.90
C PHE A 118 8.16 -8.94 5.98
N GLY A 119 7.47 -8.24 6.89
CA GLY A 119 6.01 -8.25 6.93
C GLY A 119 5.40 -7.41 5.81
N VAL A 120 5.97 -6.22 5.58
CA VAL A 120 5.58 -5.33 4.47
C VAL A 120 6.84 -4.80 3.78
N VAL A 121 6.84 -4.84 2.45
CA VAL A 121 7.79 -4.13 1.60
C VAL A 121 7.01 -3.03 0.89
N LEU A 122 7.19 -1.77 1.29
CA LEU A 122 6.64 -0.62 0.60
C LEU A 122 7.57 -0.23 -0.55
N LEU A 123 7.07 -0.29 -1.78
CA LEU A 123 7.72 0.29 -2.95
C LEU A 123 7.01 1.60 -3.29
N ASP A 124 7.65 2.71 -2.93
CA ASP A 124 7.11 4.04 -3.20
C ASP A 124 7.68 4.62 -4.49
N LEU A 125 6.84 4.66 -5.51
CA LEU A 125 7.10 5.23 -6.84
C LEU A 125 6.45 6.61 -7.02
N THR A 126 6.15 7.27 -5.92
CA THR A 126 5.52 8.59 -5.90
C THR A 126 6.35 9.61 -6.65
N GLU A 127 5.68 10.50 -7.38
CA GLU A 127 6.30 11.59 -8.14
C GLU A 127 7.29 11.11 -9.23
N ALA A 128 7.27 9.82 -9.55
CA ALA A 128 8.04 9.32 -10.68
C ALA A 128 7.43 9.83 -11.99
N PRO A 129 8.23 10.32 -12.93
CA PRO A 129 7.72 10.72 -14.23
C PRO A 129 6.97 9.59 -14.92
N ALA A 130 5.77 9.86 -15.44
CA ALA A 130 4.93 8.85 -16.09
C ALA A 130 5.68 8.11 -17.23
N ARG A 131 6.58 8.81 -17.94
CA ARG A 131 7.44 8.21 -18.98
C ARG A 131 8.35 7.10 -18.43
N ILE A 132 8.76 7.18 -17.15
CA ILE A 132 9.58 6.16 -16.50
C ILE A 132 8.70 5.00 -16.07
N LEU A 133 7.60 5.28 -15.39
CA LEU A 133 6.66 4.25 -14.91
C LEU A 133 6.08 3.43 -16.06
N ASN A 134 5.72 4.07 -17.18
CA ASN A 134 5.16 3.40 -18.35
C ASN A 134 6.17 2.48 -19.07
N ARG A 135 7.46 2.62 -18.81
CA ARG A 135 8.52 1.75 -19.34
C ARG A 135 8.77 0.52 -18.46
N ILE A 136 8.21 0.45 -17.26
CA ILE A 136 8.36 -0.74 -16.41
C ILE A 136 7.63 -1.91 -17.08
N PRO A 137 8.36 -2.95 -17.54
CA PRO A 137 7.74 -4.09 -18.17
C PRO A 137 6.79 -4.83 -17.21
N LEU A 138 5.69 -5.34 -17.73
CA LEU A 138 4.71 -6.09 -16.93
C LEU A 138 5.34 -7.34 -16.28
N SER A 139 6.41 -7.86 -16.87
CA SER A 139 7.19 -8.98 -16.32
C SER A 139 7.76 -8.72 -14.93
N TYR A 140 8.10 -7.46 -14.58
CA TYR A 140 8.53 -7.11 -13.22
C TYR A 140 7.40 -7.35 -12.21
N TRP A 141 6.17 -6.92 -12.51
CA TRP A 141 5.03 -7.11 -11.63
C TRP A 141 4.66 -8.58 -11.47
N HIS A 142 4.76 -9.38 -12.54
CA HIS A 142 4.61 -10.84 -12.46
C HIS A 142 5.72 -11.50 -11.63
N ARG A 143 6.96 -11.00 -11.73
CA ARG A 143 8.08 -11.47 -10.92
C ARG A 143 7.85 -11.16 -9.43
N PHE A 144 7.46 -9.93 -9.11
CA PHE A 144 7.13 -9.54 -7.73
C PHE A 144 5.97 -10.35 -7.16
N ARG A 145 4.92 -10.55 -7.97
CA ARG A 145 3.79 -11.39 -7.56
C ARG A 145 4.23 -12.81 -7.23
N ARG A 146 5.14 -13.39 -8.00
CA ARG A 146 5.70 -14.72 -7.71
C ARG A 146 6.59 -14.71 -6.49
N ALA A 147 7.42 -13.67 -6.31
CA ALA A 147 8.32 -13.54 -5.16
C ALA A 147 7.56 -13.41 -3.85
N VAL A 148 6.44 -12.67 -3.83
CA VAL A 148 5.64 -12.50 -2.62
C VAL A 148 4.68 -13.67 -2.36
N ALA A 149 4.26 -14.40 -3.39
CA ALA A 149 3.31 -15.51 -3.27
C ALA A 149 3.81 -16.58 -2.28
N ASN A 150 2.89 -17.09 -1.45
CA ASN A 150 3.18 -18.09 -0.41
C ASN A 150 4.18 -17.62 0.66
N THR A 151 4.40 -16.33 0.80
CA THR A 151 5.20 -15.73 1.88
C THR A 151 4.31 -14.95 2.86
N PRO A 152 4.75 -14.65 4.08
CA PRO A 152 4.04 -13.77 4.99
C PRO A 152 4.13 -12.29 4.59
N SER A 153 4.87 -11.96 3.54
CA SER A 153 5.12 -10.59 3.11
C SER A 153 3.93 -10.00 2.33
N ILE A 154 3.78 -8.70 2.41
CA ILE A 154 2.91 -7.90 1.54
C ILE A 154 3.81 -6.99 0.72
N LEU A 155 3.68 -6.97 -0.61
CA LEU A 155 4.22 -5.90 -1.41
C LEU A 155 3.18 -4.78 -1.48
N LEU A 156 3.46 -3.67 -0.80
CA LEU A 156 2.66 -2.47 -0.83
C LEU A 156 3.24 -1.52 -1.88
N LEU A 157 2.49 -1.25 -2.93
CA LEU A 157 2.90 -0.33 -3.99
C LEU A 157 2.20 1.02 -3.82
N SER A 158 2.96 2.10 -3.82
CA SER A 158 2.46 3.47 -3.80
C SER A 158 2.88 4.19 -5.07
N ALA A 159 1.93 4.78 -5.81
CA ALA A 159 2.19 5.51 -7.04
C ALA A 159 1.11 6.56 -7.34
N ASP A 160 1.35 7.48 -8.27
CA ASP A 160 0.36 8.48 -8.67
C ASP A 160 -0.77 7.86 -9.50
N THR A 161 -0.44 6.84 -10.29
CA THR A 161 -1.35 6.09 -11.16
C THR A 161 -1.13 4.58 -11.01
N PRO A 162 -2.14 3.72 -11.32
CA PRO A 162 -2.00 2.28 -11.20
C PRO A 162 -0.86 1.73 -12.07
N GLN A 163 -0.01 0.90 -11.49
CA GLN A 163 1.16 0.30 -12.14
C GLN A 163 1.07 -1.22 -12.23
N ALA A 164 0.66 -1.90 -11.14
CA ALA A 164 0.69 -3.35 -11.05
C ALA A 164 -0.40 -4.05 -11.90
N LYS A 165 -1.36 -3.30 -12.44
CA LYS A 165 -2.42 -3.80 -13.34
C LYS A 165 -3.12 -5.05 -12.78
N SER A 166 -3.03 -6.19 -13.51
CA SER A 166 -3.63 -7.47 -13.11
C SER A 166 -2.85 -8.20 -12.02
N CYS A 167 -1.63 -7.77 -11.71
CA CYS A 167 -0.79 -8.40 -10.69
C CYS A 167 -1.18 -8.00 -9.26
N ALA A 168 -1.79 -6.81 -9.06
CA ALA A 168 -2.31 -6.42 -7.76
C ALA A 168 -3.57 -7.22 -7.40
N ARG A 169 -3.63 -7.71 -6.15
CA ARG A 169 -4.84 -8.32 -5.55
C ARG A 169 -5.90 -7.26 -5.30
N SER A 170 -5.48 -6.15 -4.73
CA SER A 170 -6.31 -5.01 -4.43
C SER A 170 -5.66 -3.72 -4.93
N THR A 171 -6.46 -2.87 -5.55
CA THR A 171 -6.05 -1.53 -5.98
C THR A 171 -6.99 -0.52 -5.35
N VAL A 172 -6.42 0.38 -4.56
CA VAL A 172 -7.15 1.43 -3.83
C VAL A 172 -6.78 2.78 -4.41
N GLN A 173 -7.77 3.49 -4.93
CA GLN A 173 -7.60 4.87 -5.37
C GLN A 173 -7.92 5.83 -4.22
N ILE A 174 -6.99 6.69 -3.86
CA ILE A 174 -7.20 7.73 -2.88
C ILE A 174 -7.40 9.07 -3.60
N LYS A 175 -8.55 9.70 -3.35
CA LYS A 175 -8.90 11.02 -3.87
C LYS A 175 -9.08 11.99 -2.72
N ARG A 176 -8.48 13.16 -2.83
CA ARG A 176 -8.74 14.26 -1.92
C ARG A 176 -10.16 14.79 -2.15
N LYS A 177 -10.93 14.95 -1.09
CA LYS A 177 -12.27 15.52 -1.10
C LYS A 177 -12.26 16.99 -0.64
N ALA A 178 -11.70 17.27 0.53
CA ALA A 178 -11.63 18.61 1.10
C ALA A 178 -10.42 18.81 2.00
N PHE A 179 -10.02 20.07 2.15
CA PHE A 179 -9.12 20.52 3.21
C PHE A 179 -9.91 21.35 4.21
N HIS A 180 -9.69 21.11 5.48
CA HIS A 180 -10.22 21.92 6.57
C HIS A 180 -9.09 22.70 7.22
N TRP A 181 -9.18 24.01 7.11
CA TRP A 181 -8.19 24.94 7.66
C TRP A 181 -8.76 25.61 8.90
N SER A 182 -7.91 25.94 9.86
CA SER A 182 -8.22 26.82 10.98
C SER A 182 -7.25 27.97 11.05
N GLY A 183 -7.64 29.05 11.74
CA GLY A 183 -6.85 30.27 11.84
C GLY A 183 -7.32 31.36 10.89
N LYS A 184 -6.63 32.50 10.92
CA LYS A 184 -6.84 33.63 10.03
C LYS A 184 -5.58 33.85 9.19
N ALA A 185 -5.75 34.27 7.93
CA ALA A 185 -4.59 34.62 7.11
C ALA A 185 -3.73 35.68 7.81
N PRO A 186 -2.37 35.58 7.77
CA PRO A 186 -1.58 34.56 7.03
C PRO A 186 -1.32 33.26 7.80
N PHE A 187 -1.85 33.08 9.01
CA PHE A 187 -1.56 31.92 9.89
C PHE A 187 -2.65 30.85 9.78
N LEU A 188 -2.79 30.26 8.59
CA LEU A 188 -3.68 29.13 8.37
C LEU A 188 -2.99 27.81 8.70
N VAL A 189 -3.65 26.98 9.51
CA VAL A 189 -3.19 25.66 9.89
C VAL A 189 -4.13 24.63 9.31
N LEU A 190 -3.60 23.63 8.57
CA LEU A 190 -4.36 22.50 8.10
C LEU A 190 -4.75 21.62 9.29
N ARG A 191 -6.04 21.46 9.53
CA ARG A 191 -6.57 20.65 10.65
C ARG A 191 -7.02 19.26 10.22
N LYS A 192 -7.57 19.15 9.01
CA LYS A 192 -8.14 17.91 8.55
C LYS A 192 -8.04 17.81 7.03
N LEU A 193 -7.69 16.64 6.56
CA LEU A 193 -7.77 16.25 5.16
C LEU A 193 -8.86 15.20 5.01
N GLU A 194 -9.93 15.53 4.29
CA GLU A 194 -10.93 14.54 3.91
C GLU A 194 -10.53 13.86 2.63
N THR A 195 -10.47 12.54 2.67
CA THR A 195 -10.15 11.70 1.52
C THR A 195 -11.27 10.73 1.22
N LEU A 196 -11.38 10.38 -0.06
CA LEU A 196 -12.26 9.34 -0.55
C LEU A 196 -11.38 8.19 -1.04
N ALA A 197 -11.56 7.01 -0.47
CA ALA A 197 -10.90 5.81 -0.93
C ALA A 197 -11.86 4.95 -1.75
N LEU A 198 -11.47 4.63 -2.99
CA LEU A 198 -12.23 3.80 -3.91
C LEU A 198 -11.44 2.52 -4.15
N GLN A 199 -11.98 1.40 -3.71
CA GLN A 199 -11.39 0.11 -3.98
C GLN A 199 -11.84 -0.39 -5.37
N GLN A 200 -10.89 -0.64 -6.27
CA GLN A 200 -11.17 -0.96 -7.66
C GLN A 200 -11.08 -2.46 -7.98
N LYS A 201 -10.48 -3.26 -7.11
CA LYS A 201 -10.30 -4.71 -7.28
C LYS A 201 -10.41 -5.46 -5.95
N ILE A 202 -11.57 -5.88 -5.62
CA ILE A 202 -11.88 -7.15 -4.95
C ILE A 202 -13.18 -7.61 -5.60
N ALA A 203 -13.28 -8.87 -5.99
CA ALA A 203 -14.54 -9.42 -6.44
C ALA A 203 -15.61 -9.10 -5.38
N ALA A 204 -16.63 -8.30 -5.75
CA ALA A 204 -17.88 -8.10 -5.04
C ALA A 204 -17.89 -7.22 -3.76
N ILE A 205 -17.24 -6.06 -3.71
CA ILE A 205 -17.59 -5.05 -2.69
C ILE A 205 -17.85 -3.70 -3.37
N ARG A 206 -19.04 -3.13 -3.08
CA ARG A 206 -19.43 -1.79 -3.55
C ARG A 206 -18.49 -0.74 -2.96
N PRO A 207 -18.09 0.31 -3.71
CA PRO A 207 -17.26 1.37 -3.17
C PRO A 207 -18.04 2.16 -2.13
N GLU A 208 -17.63 2.07 -0.87
CA GLU A 208 -18.09 2.98 0.17
C GLU A 208 -17.07 4.12 0.36
N PRO A 209 -17.53 5.36 0.55
CA PRO A 209 -16.64 6.48 0.82
C PRO A 209 -16.04 6.36 2.21
N LEU A 210 -14.71 6.30 2.29
CA LEU A 210 -13.97 6.33 3.53
C LEU A 210 -13.55 7.76 3.86
N LEU A 211 -13.91 8.25 5.02
CA LEU A 211 -13.39 9.49 5.59
C LEU A 211 -12.18 9.14 6.46
N LEU A 212 -10.97 9.40 5.97
CA LEU A 212 -9.76 9.32 6.78
C LEU A 212 -9.51 10.69 7.42
N GLU A 213 -9.54 10.73 8.74
CA GLU A 213 -9.13 11.89 9.52
C GLU A 213 -7.62 11.76 9.78
N THR A 214 -6.82 12.63 9.19
CA THR A 214 -5.42 12.80 9.57
C THR A 214 -5.35 13.90 10.61
N ALA A 215 -4.98 13.55 11.83
CA ALA A 215 -4.58 14.54 12.82
C ALA A 215 -3.30 15.22 12.32
N ALA A 216 -3.30 16.53 12.31
CA ALA A 216 -2.11 17.35 12.06
C ALA A 216 -1.35 17.59 13.36
#